data_ae39cdbb4b06b0291720065cd07d45fa
#
_entry.id   ae39cdbb4b06b0291720065cd07d45fa
#
_cell.length_a   1.000
_cell.length_b   1.000
_cell.length_c   1.000
_cell.angle_alpha   90.00
_cell.angle_beta   90.00
_cell.angle_gamma   90.00
#
_symmetry.space_group_name_H-M   'P 1'
#
loop_
_entity.id
_entity.type
_entity.pdbx_description
1 polymer ?
#
loop_
_entity_poly.entity_id
_entity_poly.type
_entity_poly.pdbx_seq_one_letter_code
_entity_poly.pdbx_strand_id
1 'polypeptide(L)'
;MPDSRRGRSSPMTAGSDIARIDEHNPVWSLAGYRADNARSWGPISASVVTRPAGEGVWCSDYHRILYDPVGYTSTGTGTLQFENGPVREYQYLADQVSFVPRGVMVRSNRPITVQFIQIRQTPETYDALIAEMVRGGAVDLEPTTPFDDPLVSQIMSTIADEMKEGFLDRILVDALNTALAARIVRRFVDSSAIALTPSNGLSRDRLNRVQDYIEAHLDDRVSLTELAGVACLSPYHFSRSFKQATGVGPQRYVMQRRLERAKTLMRQSNQPLAFIAQEAGFVDQSHLTYIFRREIGVTPGRYRAAIA
;
A
#
# COMPACT_ATOMS: atom_id res chain seq x y z
N MET A 1 7.40 47.55 27.09
CA MET A 1 6.87 47.22 25.77
C MET A 1 7.68 46.09 25.17
N PRO A 2 7.27 44.81 25.20
CA PRO A 2 7.88 43.78 24.41
C PRO A 2 6.96 43.43 23.25
N ASP A 3 7.55 43.33 22.09
CA ASP A 3 6.96 43.10 20.80
C ASP A 3 6.57 41.60 20.64
N SER A 4 5.28 41.35 20.44
CA SER A 4 4.70 40.04 20.25
C SER A 4 4.76 39.66 18.76
N ARG A 5 5.75 38.90 18.33
CA ARG A 5 5.73 38.24 17.03
C ARG A 5 5.13 36.84 17.16
N ARG A 6 3.87 36.75 16.85
CA ARG A 6 3.21 35.45 16.59
C ARG A 6 3.81 34.81 15.35
N GLY A 7 4.51 33.70 15.53
CA GLY A 7 4.93 32.84 14.46
C GLY A 7 3.70 32.22 13.79
N ARG A 8 3.45 32.56 12.52
CA ARG A 8 2.51 31.88 11.67
C ARG A 8 3.14 30.53 11.31
N SER A 9 2.55 29.44 11.79
CA SER A 9 2.81 28.10 11.29
C SER A 9 2.33 28.04 9.84
N SER A 10 3.25 27.96 8.90
CA SER A 10 2.95 27.63 7.51
C SER A 10 2.37 26.21 7.45
N PRO A 11 1.36 25.93 6.62
CA PRO A 11 0.92 24.58 6.38
C PRO A 11 2.04 23.84 5.64
N MET A 12 2.57 22.77 6.26
CA MET A 12 3.51 21.88 5.61
C MET A 12 2.82 21.27 4.38
N THR A 13 3.39 21.53 3.22
CA THR A 13 3.06 20.90 1.96
C THR A 13 3.27 19.39 2.09
N ALA A 14 2.18 18.65 2.15
CA ALA A 14 2.16 17.21 2.11
C ALA A 14 2.56 16.76 0.68
N GLY A 15 3.82 16.41 0.46
CA GLY A 15 4.18 16.02 -0.90
C GLY A 15 5.56 15.45 -1.17
N SER A 16 6.44 15.16 -0.21
CA SER A 16 7.76 14.68 -0.63
C SER A 16 8.52 13.68 0.24
N ASP A 17 8.04 13.27 1.39
CA ASP A 17 8.82 12.40 2.28
C ASP A 17 8.15 11.08 2.65
N ILE A 18 7.51 10.42 1.67
CA ILE A 18 7.17 8.99 1.80
C ILE A 18 8.41 8.21 1.40
N ALA A 19 9.30 7.94 2.34
CA ALA A 19 10.42 7.06 2.09
C ALA A 19 9.88 5.65 1.83
N ARG A 20 9.98 5.18 0.58
CA ARG A 20 9.80 3.75 0.26
C ARG A 20 10.91 3.00 0.95
N ILE A 21 10.54 1.99 1.71
CA ILE A 21 11.49 1.13 2.40
C ILE A 21 12.15 0.23 1.34
N ASP A 22 13.41 0.52 0.99
CA ASP A 22 14.18 -0.22 0.01
C ASP A 22 14.53 -1.62 0.54
N GLU A 23 14.31 -2.65 -0.28
CA GLU A 23 14.44 -4.06 0.08
C GLU A 23 15.87 -4.53 0.37
N HIS A 24 16.87 -3.80 -0.10
CA HIS A 24 18.27 -4.23 -0.12
C HIS A 24 19.12 -3.60 0.98
N ASN A 25 18.58 -2.70 1.80
CA ASN A 25 19.35 -2.06 2.86
C ASN A 25 18.88 -2.54 4.24
N PRO A 26 19.71 -3.28 5.00
CA PRO A 26 19.38 -3.71 6.36
C PRO A 26 19.28 -2.56 7.36
N VAL A 27 19.63 -1.34 6.97
CA VAL A 27 19.53 -0.14 7.79
C VAL A 27 18.33 0.67 7.30
N TRP A 28 17.18 0.45 7.90
CA TRP A 28 15.95 1.18 7.63
C TRP A 28 16.00 2.55 8.29
N SER A 29 16.38 3.56 7.55
CA SER A 29 16.35 4.92 8.08
C SER A 29 15.15 5.68 7.54
N LEU A 30 13.97 5.31 8.00
CA LEU A 30 12.85 6.22 8.07
C LEU A 30 12.94 6.92 9.42
N ALA A 31 13.32 8.18 9.46
CA ALA A 31 13.25 9.02 10.65
C ALA A 31 13.68 8.30 11.96
N GLY A 32 14.79 7.56 11.94
CA GLY A 32 15.35 6.91 13.11
C GLY A 32 14.89 5.47 13.40
N TYR A 33 14.19 4.79 12.48
CA TYR A 33 13.96 3.34 12.59
C TYR A 33 15.27 2.58 12.37
N ARG A 34 15.52 1.60 13.22
CA ARG A 34 16.65 0.70 13.11
C ARG A 34 16.16 -0.74 13.19
N ALA A 35 16.55 -1.56 12.23
CA ALA A 35 16.28 -3.00 12.24
C ALA A 35 17.58 -3.75 12.55
N ASP A 36 17.59 -4.44 13.67
CA ASP A 36 18.71 -5.24 14.13
C ASP A 36 18.37 -6.73 13.98
N ASN A 37 19.40 -7.58 13.89
CA ASN A 37 19.26 -9.04 13.82
C ASN A 37 18.32 -9.52 12.69
N ALA A 38 18.33 -8.84 11.53
CA ALA A 38 17.50 -9.24 10.40
C ALA A 38 17.91 -10.62 9.87
N ARG A 39 16.92 -11.49 9.69
CA ARG A 39 17.05 -12.81 9.07
C ARG A 39 16.03 -12.94 7.95
N SER A 40 16.38 -13.66 6.90
CA SER A 40 15.48 -13.89 5.76
C SER A 40 15.54 -15.37 5.34
N TRP A 41 14.36 -15.95 5.10
CA TRP A 41 14.17 -17.35 4.71
C TRP A 41 13.22 -17.44 3.50
N GLY A 42 13.54 -16.73 2.43
CA GLY A 42 12.69 -16.69 1.24
C GLY A 42 11.45 -15.79 1.44
N PRO A 43 10.24 -16.36 1.53
CA PRO A 43 9.01 -15.56 1.59
C PRO A 43 8.76 -14.85 2.92
N ILE A 44 9.58 -15.11 3.92
CA ILE A 44 9.49 -14.53 5.25
C ILE A 44 10.82 -13.90 5.66
N SER A 45 10.77 -12.77 6.32
CA SER A 45 11.91 -12.21 7.05
C SER A 45 11.48 -11.66 8.40
N ALA A 46 12.37 -11.75 9.37
CA ALA A 46 12.15 -11.26 10.72
C ALA A 46 13.28 -10.32 11.15
N SER A 47 12.96 -9.33 11.96
CA SER A 47 13.93 -8.39 12.54
C SER A 47 13.43 -7.83 13.87
N VAL A 48 14.37 -7.45 14.73
CA VAL A 48 14.09 -6.60 15.88
C VAL A 48 14.16 -5.16 15.43
N VAL A 49 13.08 -4.41 15.61
CA VAL A 49 13.00 -3.00 15.20
C VAL A 49 13.05 -2.11 16.41
N THR A 50 13.97 -1.16 16.42
CA THR A 50 13.99 -0.04 17.36
C THR A 50 13.39 1.18 16.67
N ARG A 51 12.29 1.68 17.22
CA ARG A 51 11.62 2.88 16.76
C ARG A 51 11.76 4.00 17.77
N PRO A 52 12.42 5.12 17.44
CA PRO A 52 12.51 6.28 18.32
C PRO A 52 11.14 6.86 18.64
N ALA A 53 11.10 7.63 19.74
CA ALA A 53 9.96 8.48 20.04
C ALA A 53 9.67 9.48 18.90
N GLY A 54 8.41 9.86 18.74
CA GLY A 54 7.97 10.84 17.76
C GLY A 54 7.03 10.29 16.70
N GLU A 55 6.76 11.11 15.71
CA GLU A 55 5.91 10.78 14.58
C GLU A 55 6.70 10.03 13.50
N GLY A 56 6.06 9.03 12.89
CA GLY A 56 6.61 8.29 11.75
C GLY A 56 5.52 7.93 10.77
N VAL A 57 5.88 7.99 9.47
CA VAL A 57 5.00 7.58 8.36
C VAL A 57 5.73 6.53 7.54
N TRP A 58 5.06 5.43 7.25
CA TRP A 58 5.65 4.36 6.47
C TRP A 58 4.61 3.55 5.69
N CYS A 59 5.06 2.91 4.63
CA CYS A 59 4.33 1.93 3.83
C CYS A 59 5.25 0.77 3.49
N SER A 60 4.73 -0.39 3.13
CA SER A 60 5.54 -1.57 2.84
C SER A 60 4.97 -2.40 1.70
N ASP A 61 5.83 -2.96 0.87
CA ASP A 61 5.47 -3.91 -0.19
C ASP A 61 5.21 -5.33 0.34
N TYR A 62 5.42 -5.56 1.63
CA TYR A 62 5.18 -6.81 2.35
C TYR A 62 4.03 -6.66 3.34
N HIS A 63 3.34 -7.75 3.62
CA HIS A 63 2.51 -7.83 4.82
C HIS A 63 3.41 -7.83 6.05
N ARG A 64 3.02 -7.08 7.06
CA ARG A 64 3.79 -6.96 8.31
C ARG A 64 2.98 -7.45 9.49
N ILE A 65 3.63 -8.25 10.31
CA ILE A 65 3.16 -8.60 11.63
C ILE A 65 4.13 -8.00 12.63
N LEU A 66 3.61 -7.20 13.53
CA LEU A 66 4.37 -6.52 14.58
C LEU A 66 3.98 -7.14 15.90
N TYR A 67 4.97 -7.46 16.72
CA TYR A 67 4.79 -8.10 18.02
C TYR A 67 5.66 -7.41 19.05
N ASP A 68 5.04 -7.03 20.15
CA ASP A 68 5.69 -6.39 21.28
C ASP A 68 5.94 -7.42 22.41
N PRO A 69 7.11 -8.13 22.44
CA PRO A 69 7.36 -9.14 23.44
C PRO A 69 7.52 -8.54 24.83
N VAL A 70 7.21 -9.34 25.83
CA VAL A 70 7.42 -8.95 27.24
C VAL A 70 8.88 -8.54 27.48
N GLY A 71 9.07 -7.37 28.07
CA GLY A 71 10.39 -6.84 28.40
C GLY A 71 11.08 -6.01 27.30
N TYR A 72 10.49 -5.89 26.10
CA TYR A 72 11.03 -5.08 25.01
C TYR A 72 10.54 -3.64 25.03
N THR A 73 9.32 -3.40 25.46
CA THR A 73 8.69 -2.09 25.42
C THR A 73 8.07 -1.73 26.77
N SER A 74 8.24 -0.48 27.19
CA SER A 74 7.46 0.08 28.28
C SER A 74 6.04 0.33 27.81
N THR A 75 5.06 0.10 28.67
CA THR A 75 3.65 0.44 28.37
C THR A 75 3.49 1.94 28.15
N GLY A 76 2.63 2.31 27.22
CA GLY A 76 2.37 3.72 26.92
C GLY A 76 1.19 3.89 25.97
N THR A 77 0.82 5.13 25.73
CA THR A 77 -0.24 5.49 24.78
C THR A 77 0.37 6.16 23.57
N GLY A 78 -0.05 5.77 22.39
CA GLY A 78 0.34 6.39 21.13
C GLY A 78 -0.87 6.62 20.24
N THR A 79 -0.62 7.24 19.09
CA THR A 79 -1.65 7.40 18.06
C THR A 79 -1.30 6.61 16.82
N LEU A 80 -2.31 6.12 16.14
CA LEU A 80 -2.21 5.33 14.93
C LEU A 80 -3.26 5.79 13.92
N GLN A 81 -2.85 5.96 12.68
CA GLN A 81 -3.71 6.30 11.56
C GLN A 81 -3.34 5.42 10.37
N PHE A 82 -4.31 4.76 9.80
CA PHE A 82 -4.15 3.99 8.57
C PHE A 82 -4.75 4.77 7.41
N GLU A 83 -3.99 4.92 6.34
CA GLU A 83 -4.38 5.71 5.17
C GLU A 83 -4.83 7.13 5.59
N ASN A 84 -5.95 7.58 5.08
CA ASN A 84 -6.59 8.84 5.47
C ASN A 84 -7.75 8.62 6.47
N GLY A 85 -7.76 7.47 7.15
CA GLY A 85 -8.75 7.15 8.16
C GLY A 85 -8.61 7.99 9.44
N PRO A 86 -9.45 7.76 10.43
CA PRO A 86 -9.39 8.49 11.69
C PRO A 86 -8.10 8.18 12.47
N VAL A 87 -7.54 9.18 13.11
CA VAL A 87 -6.50 8.98 14.12
C VAL A 87 -7.12 8.28 15.33
N ARG A 88 -6.51 7.19 15.76
CA ARG A 88 -6.95 6.40 16.91
C ARG A 88 -5.87 6.42 17.98
N GLU A 89 -6.27 6.64 19.21
CA GLU A 89 -5.41 6.36 20.35
C GLU A 89 -5.38 4.86 20.63
N TYR A 90 -4.23 4.35 21.01
CA TYR A 90 -4.07 2.96 21.43
C TYR A 90 -3.03 2.87 22.53
N GLN A 91 -3.23 1.88 23.41
CA GLN A 91 -2.22 1.49 24.35
C GLN A 91 -1.37 0.38 23.74
N TYR A 92 -0.06 0.53 23.79
CA TYR A 92 0.82 -0.59 23.48
C TYR A 92 1.15 -1.32 24.78
N LEU A 93 0.78 -2.57 24.79
CA LEU A 93 1.00 -3.51 25.88
C LEU A 93 1.93 -4.62 25.38
N ALA A 94 2.64 -5.23 26.31
CA ALA A 94 3.40 -6.44 25.98
C ALA A 94 2.45 -7.55 25.49
N ASP A 95 2.97 -8.45 24.67
CA ASP A 95 2.30 -9.62 24.12
C ASP A 95 1.18 -9.31 23.11
N GLN A 96 1.13 -8.08 22.60
CA GLN A 96 0.17 -7.69 21.57
C GLN A 96 0.74 -7.82 20.18
N VAL A 97 -0.15 -8.10 19.25
CA VAL A 97 0.14 -8.27 17.82
C VAL A 97 -0.59 -7.21 17.03
N SER A 98 0.07 -6.68 16.01
CA SER A 98 -0.56 -5.84 14.98
C SER A 98 -0.28 -6.41 13.61
N PHE A 99 -1.25 -6.34 12.72
CA PHE A 99 -1.11 -6.73 11.34
C PHE A 99 -1.31 -5.51 10.43
N VAL A 100 -0.39 -5.33 9.49
CA VAL A 100 -0.49 -4.27 8.48
C VAL A 100 -0.31 -4.89 7.11
N PRO A 101 -1.36 -4.91 6.29
CA PRO A 101 -1.27 -5.38 4.92
C PRO A 101 -0.26 -4.57 4.13
N ARG A 102 0.31 -5.19 3.10
CA ARG A 102 1.13 -4.46 2.14
C ARG A 102 0.38 -3.25 1.59
N GLY A 103 1.10 -2.16 1.33
CA GLY A 103 0.58 -0.96 0.72
C GLY A 103 -0.30 -0.08 1.56
N VAL A 104 -0.55 -0.46 2.79
CA VAL A 104 -1.23 0.41 3.73
C VAL A 104 -0.25 1.44 4.26
N MET A 105 -0.59 2.71 4.08
CA MET A 105 0.15 3.80 4.71
C MET A 105 -0.20 3.86 6.19
N VAL A 106 0.81 3.86 7.02
CA VAL A 106 0.67 3.97 8.47
C VAL A 106 1.33 5.25 8.94
N ARG A 107 0.58 6.08 9.63
CA ARG A 107 1.10 7.19 10.42
C ARG A 107 0.95 6.86 11.89
N SER A 108 2.02 6.98 12.64
CA SER A 108 1.99 6.67 14.07
C SER A 108 2.83 7.68 14.84
N ASN A 109 2.36 8.04 16.03
CA ASN A 109 3.12 8.86 16.97
C ASN A 109 3.23 8.11 18.29
N ARG A 110 4.46 7.95 18.80
CA ARG A 110 4.76 7.30 20.07
C ARG A 110 5.64 8.24 20.91
N PRO A 111 5.28 8.49 22.15
CA PRO A 111 6.04 9.42 23.01
C PRO A 111 7.35 8.85 23.54
N ILE A 112 7.57 7.56 23.37
CA ILE A 112 8.78 6.86 23.83
C ILE A 112 9.40 6.02 22.71
N THR A 113 10.68 5.74 22.84
CA THR A 113 11.37 4.73 22.02
C THR A 113 10.86 3.34 22.37
N VAL A 114 10.51 2.56 21.36
CA VAL A 114 10.00 1.21 21.51
C VAL A 114 10.84 0.22 20.70
N GLN A 115 10.88 -1.03 21.17
CA GLN A 115 11.41 -2.16 20.42
C GLN A 115 10.30 -3.17 20.21
N PHE A 116 10.25 -3.75 19.04
CA PHE A 116 9.30 -4.80 18.70
C PHE A 116 9.90 -5.75 17.66
N ILE A 117 9.33 -6.93 17.56
CA ILE A 117 9.68 -7.88 16.52
C ILE A 117 8.77 -7.63 15.34
N GLN A 118 9.38 -7.52 14.16
CA GLN A 118 8.68 -7.40 12.91
C GLN A 118 8.91 -8.64 12.07
N ILE A 119 7.82 -9.26 11.62
CA ILE A 119 7.84 -10.25 10.56
C ILE A 119 7.29 -9.61 9.29
N ARG A 120 7.99 -9.84 8.18
CA ARG A 120 7.53 -9.46 6.83
C ARG A 120 7.27 -10.73 6.05
N GLN A 121 6.12 -10.80 5.44
CA GLN A 121 5.69 -11.92 4.61
C GLN A 121 5.35 -11.43 3.21
N THR A 122 5.73 -12.20 2.20
CA THR A 122 5.42 -11.84 0.81
C THR A 122 3.92 -11.95 0.55
N PRO A 123 3.39 -11.14 -0.38
CA PRO A 123 1.97 -11.19 -0.75
C PRO A 123 1.53 -12.57 -1.26
N GLU A 124 2.40 -13.27 -1.97
CA GLU A 124 2.14 -14.58 -2.55
C GLU A 124 1.79 -15.62 -1.48
N THR A 125 2.36 -15.49 -0.28
CA THR A 125 2.01 -16.36 0.88
C THR A 125 0.55 -16.23 1.25
N TYR A 126 0.02 -15.00 1.27
CA TYR A 126 -1.39 -14.75 1.58
C TYR A 126 -2.31 -15.09 0.40
N ASP A 127 -1.90 -14.75 -0.81
CA ASP A 127 -2.68 -15.03 -2.03
C ASP A 127 -2.94 -16.54 -2.18
N ALA A 128 -1.93 -17.38 -1.94
CA ALA A 128 -2.06 -18.84 -1.97
C ALA A 128 -3.02 -19.35 -0.90
N LEU A 129 -2.88 -18.89 0.34
CA LEU A 129 -3.74 -19.31 1.45
C LEU A 129 -5.19 -18.84 1.27
N ILE A 130 -5.41 -17.62 0.80
CA ILE A 130 -6.75 -17.10 0.52
C ILE A 130 -7.40 -17.92 -0.58
N ALA A 131 -6.66 -18.26 -1.64
CA ALA A 131 -7.18 -19.09 -2.74
C ALA A 131 -7.61 -20.49 -2.26
N GLU A 132 -6.89 -21.05 -1.29
CA GLU A 132 -7.20 -22.36 -0.71
C GLU A 132 -8.36 -22.30 0.30
N MET A 133 -8.36 -21.30 1.19
CA MET A 133 -9.32 -21.18 2.29
C MET A 133 -10.68 -20.64 1.87
N VAL A 134 -10.70 -19.79 0.83
CA VAL A 134 -11.92 -19.09 0.38
C VAL A 134 -12.25 -19.45 -1.06
N ARG A 135 -13.15 -20.39 -1.26
CA ARG A 135 -13.55 -20.88 -2.59
C ARG A 135 -14.01 -19.73 -3.50
N GLY A 136 -13.11 -19.24 -4.34
CA GLY A 136 -13.41 -18.19 -5.34
C GLY A 136 -13.65 -16.80 -4.77
N GLY A 137 -13.43 -16.57 -3.48
CA GLY A 137 -13.53 -15.27 -2.81
C GLY A 137 -12.22 -14.51 -2.75
N ALA A 138 -12.30 -13.20 -2.65
CA ALA A 138 -11.20 -12.36 -2.21
C ALA A 138 -11.42 -12.01 -0.74
N VAL A 139 -10.37 -12.03 0.05
CA VAL A 139 -10.38 -11.51 1.43
C VAL A 139 -9.70 -10.16 1.40
N ASP A 140 -10.39 -9.13 1.86
CA ASP A 140 -9.79 -7.83 2.04
C ASP A 140 -9.05 -7.83 3.38
N LEU A 141 -7.73 -7.81 3.29
CA LEU A 141 -6.87 -7.76 4.46
C LEU A 141 -6.77 -6.30 4.92
N GLU A 142 -7.35 -6.00 6.06
CA GLU A 142 -7.30 -4.67 6.65
C GLU A 142 -6.24 -4.55 7.74
N PRO A 143 -5.67 -3.35 7.96
CA PRO A 143 -4.75 -3.14 9.06
C PRO A 143 -5.50 -3.24 10.41
N THR A 144 -4.83 -3.84 11.40
CA THR A 144 -5.39 -3.97 12.73
C THR A 144 -4.71 -3.00 13.70
N THR A 145 -5.49 -2.49 14.67
CA THR A 145 -4.92 -2.01 15.94
C THR A 145 -4.33 -3.20 16.71
N PRO A 146 -3.49 -2.97 17.74
CA PRO A 146 -2.99 -4.06 18.56
C PRO A 146 -4.12 -4.95 19.10
N PHE A 147 -3.91 -6.25 19.04
CA PHE A 147 -4.88 -7.25 19.48
C PHE A 147 -4.19 -8.44 20.14
N ASP A 148 -4.93 -9.19 20.92
CA ASP A 148 -4.48 -10.39 21.58
C ASP A 148 -4.84 -11.62 20.73
N ASP A 149 -3.84 -12.45 20.44
CA ASP A 149 -4.01 -13.77 19.83
C ASP A 149 -2.93 -14.70 20.34
N PRO A 150 -3.26 -15.57 21.33
CA PRO A 150 -2.27 -16.41 22.00
C PRO A 150 -1.46 -17.31 21.04
N LEU A 151 -2.07 -17.77 19.96
CA LEU A 151 -1.37 -18.59 18.97
C LEU A 151 -0.36 -17.75 18.17
N VAL A 152 -0.79 -16.57 17.73
CA VAL A 152 0.11 -15.65 16.99
C VAL A 152 1.25 -15.20 17.90
N SER A 153 0.97 -14.81 19.14
CA SER A 153 1.99 -14.42 20.13
C SER A 153 2.98 -15.56 20.39
N GLN A 154 2.51 -16.79 20.51
CA GLN A 154 3.40 -17.94 20.72
C GLN A 154 4.29 -18.20 19.50
N ILE A 155 3.76 -18.13 18.29
CA ILE A 155 4.54 -18.28 17.06
C ILE A 155 5.58 -17.17 16.96
N MET A 156 5.19 -15.92 17.21
CA MET A 156 6.06 -14.76 17.16
C MET A 156 7.18 -14.84 18.21
N SER A 157 6.86 -15.28 19.44
CA SER A 157 7.84 -15.50 20.50
C SER A 157 8.82 -16.61 20.14
N THR A 158 8.34 -17.71 19.57
CA THR A 158 9.21 -18.80 19.09
C THR A 158 10.19 -18.30 18.02
N ILE A 159 9.72 -17.57 17.03
CA ILE A 159 10.59 -16.99 16.00
C ILE A 159 11.61 -16.02 16.62
N ALA A 160 11.19 -15.23 17.60
CA ALA A 160 12.06 -14.29 18.31
C ALA A 160 13.20 -14.98 19.08
N ASP A 161 12.90 -16.05 19.77
CA ASP A 161 13.86 -16.81 20.55
C ASP A 161 14.85 -17.53 19.65
N GLU A 162 14.37 -18.15 18.60
CA GLU A 162 15.22 -18.80 17.58
C GLU A 162 16.11 -17.78 16.83
N MET A 163 15.65 -16.55 16.64
CA MET A 163 16.50 -15.48 16.07
C MET A 163 17.71 -15.18 16.97
N LYS A 164 17.55 -15.27 18.29
CA LYS A 164 18.66 -15.07 19.27
C LYS A 164 19.65 -16.22 19.23
N GLU A 165 19.15 -17.43 19.15
CA GLU A 165 19.95 -18.66 19.21
C GLU A 165 20.60 -19.02 17.87
N GLY A 166 20.06 -18.56 16.77
CA GLY A 166 20.63 -18.72 15.43
C GLY A 166 20.40 -20.09 14.79
N PHE A 167 19.48 -20.90 15.31
CA PHE A 167 19.23 -22.29 14.90
C PHE A 167 17.96 -22.52 14.06
N LEU A 168 17.32 -21.49 13.53
CA LEU A 168 16.10 -21.68 12.73
C LEU A 168 16.34 -22.55 11.51
N ASP A 169 15.87 -23.79 11.59
CA ASP A 169 15.73 -24.67 10.42
C ASP A 169 14.68 -24.10 9.47
N ARG A 170 14.99 -24.09 8.18
CA ARG A 170 14.11 -23.61 7.11
C ARG A 170 12.74 -24.32 7.15
N ILE A 171 12.69 -25.61 7.47
CA ILE A 171 11.44 -26.37 7.55
C ILE A 171 10.54 -25.80 8.66
N LEU A 172 11.12 -25.52 9.82
CA LEU A 172 10.38 -24.92 10.94
C LEU A 172 9.88 -23.53 10.58
N VAL A 173 10.72 -22.70 9.97
CA VAL A 173 10.32 -21.34 9.54
C VAL A 173 9.19 -21.38 8.53
N ASP A 174 9.25 -22.24 7.53
CA ASP A 174 8.21 -22.38 6.51
C ASP A 174 6.86 -22.84 7.15
N ALA A 175 6.92 -23.77 8.11
CA ALA A 175 5.75 -24.20 8.85
C ALA A 175 5.14 -23.09 9.72
N LEU A 176 5.97 -22.36 10.48
CA LEU A 176 5.55 -21.23 11.30
C LEU A 176 5.01 -20.08 10.44
N ASN A 177 5.64 -19.81 9.30
CA ASN A 177 5.19 -18.82 8.33
C ASN A 177 3.77 -19.13 7.82
N THR A 178 3.54 -20.38 7.41
CA THR A 178 2.24 -20.82 6.91
C THR A 178 1.18 -20.75 8.02
N ALA A 179 1.51 -21.23 9.22
CA ALA A 179 0.58 -21.19 10.37
C ALA A 179 0.20 -19.74 10.75
N LEU A 180 1.19 -18.85 10.76
CA LEU A 180 1.01 -17.43 11.06
C LEU A 180 0.11 -16.74 10.03
N ALA A 181 0.41 -16.91 8.74
CA ALA A 181 -0.39 -16.33 7.67
C ALA A 181 -1.82 -16.91 7.66
N ALA A 182 -1.97 -18.23 7.83
CA ALA A 182 -3.29 -18.88 7.88
C ALA A 182 -4.12 -18.36 9.07
N ARG A 183 -3.50 -18.13 10.24
CA ARG A 183 -4.18 -17.56 11.40
C ARG A 183 -4.65 -16.13 11.16
N ILE A 184 -3.82 -15.32 10.52
CA ILE A 184 -4.18 -13.94 10.14
C ILE A 184 -5.31 -13.95 9.11
N VAL A 185 -5.20 -14.73 8.02
CA VAL A 185 -6.26 -14.82 7.00
C VAL A 185 -7.59 -15.25 7.62
N ARG A 186 -7.57 -16.26 8.50
CA ARG A 186 -8.76 -16.76 9.18
C ARG A 186 -9.47 -15.68 9.99
N ARG A 187 -8.72 -14.80 10.65
CA ARG A 187 -9.29 -13.67 11.39
C ARG A 187 -10.16 -12.77 10.51
N PHE A 188 -9.76 -12.53 9.26
CA PHE A 188 -10.53 -11.72 8.30
C PHE A 188 -11.67 -12.51 7.66
N VAL A 189 -11.48 -13.79 7.40
CA VAL A 189 -12.55 -14.69 6.90
C VAL A 189 -13.68 -14.78 7.91
N ASP A 190 -13.37 -15.05 9.18
CA ASP A 190 -14.36 -15.17 10.24
C ASP A 190 -15.09 -13.82 10.49
N SER A 191 -14.39 -12.69 10.34
CA SER A 191 -14.98 -11.36 10.45
C SER A 191 -15.87 -11.00 9.26
N SER A 192 -15.52 -11.43 8.05
CA SER A 192 -16.30 -11.19 6.83
C SER A 192 -17.58 -12.03 6.78
N ALA A 193 -17.60 -13.19 7.44
CA ALA A 193 -18.83 -14.00 7.59
C ALA A 193 -19.90 -13.31 8.46
N ILE A 194 -19.49 -12.35 9.30
CA ILE A 194 -20.40 -11.53 10.13
C ILE A 194 -20.80 -10.25 9.40
N ALA A 195 -19.96 -9.72 8.50
CA ALA A 195 -20.24 -8.56 7.69
C ALA A 195 -20.66 -9.00 6.27
N LEU A 196 -21.96 -9.21 6.07
CA LEU A 196 -22.57 -9.55 4.77
C LEU A 196 -22.55 -8.38 3.77
N THR A 197 -21.50 -7.60 3.73
CA THR A 197 -21.21 -6.62 2.67
C THR A 197 -19.84 -6.91 2.08
N PRO A 198 -19.77 -7.44 0.87
CA PRO A 198 -18.49 -7.65 0.21
C PRO A 198 -17.90 -6.28 -0.17
N SER A 199 -16.89 -5.79 0.52
CA SER A 199 -16.04 -4.73 0.00
C SER A 199 -15.04 -5.35 -0.99
N ASN A 200 -15.57 -5.81 -2.12
CA ASN A 200 -14.81 -6.45 -3.19
C ASN A 200 -14.16 -5.41 -4.13
N GLY A 201 -13.53 -4.37 -3.62
CA GLY A 201 -12.91 -3.32 -4.45
C GLY A 201 -11.66 -2.73 -3.82
N LEU A 202 -10.87 -2.04 -4.64
CA LEU A 202 -9.87 -1.10 -4.14
C LEU A 202 -10.53 -0.17 -3.12
N SER A 203 -9.93 0.00 -1.93
CA SER A 203 -10.39 1.04 -1.02
C SER A 203 -10.40 2.39 -1.75
N ARG A 204 -11.31 3.27 -1.39
CA ARG A 204 -11.48 4.57 -2.05
C ARG A 204 -10.16 5.35 -2.10
N ASP A 205 -9.37 5.28 -1.04
CA ASP A 205 -8.08 5.98 -0.94
C ASP A 205 -7.02 5.36 -1.87
N ARG A 206 -6.98 4.04 -1.98
CA ARG A 206 -6.10 3.36 -2.96
C ARG A 206 -6.49 3.68 -4.39
N LEU A 207 -7.80 3.70 -4.67
CA LEU A 207 -8.31 4.07 -5.98
C LEU A 207 -7.94 5.51 -6.33
N ASN A 208 -8.14 6.46 -5.41
CA ASN A 208 -7.77 7.86 -5.61
C ASN A 208 -6.27 8.01 -5.89
N ARG A 209 -5.39 7.37 -5.09
CA ARG A 209 -3.94 7.41 -5.36
C ARG A 209 -3.56 6.89 -6.75
N VAL A 210 -4.18 5.80 -7.18
CA VAL A 210 -3.94 5.26 -8.53
C VAL A 210 -4.44 6.21 -9.60
N GLN A 211 -5.61 6.82 -9.41
CA GLN A 211 -6.16 7.80 -10.35
C GLN A 211 -5.29 9.06 -10.43
N ASP A 212 -4.82 9.59 -9.30
CA ASP A 212 -3.91 10.72 -9.23
C ASP A 212 -2.57 10.40 -9.91
N TYR A 213 -2.05 9.20 -9.70
CA TYR A 213 -0.84 8.74 -10.37
C TYR A 213 -1.03 8.66 -11.89
N ILE A 214 -2.15 8.11 -12.36
CA ILE A 214 -2.48 8.06 -13.78
C ILE A 214 -2.54 9.47 -14.38
N GLU A 215 -3.22 10.40 -13.72
CA GLU A 215 -3.33 11.79 -14.19
C GLU A 215 -1.96 12.49 -14.29
N ALA A 216 -1.09 12.25 -13.32
CA ALA A 216 0.25 12.83 -13.28
C ALA A 216 1.21 12.27 -14.34
N HIS A 217 0.92 11.06 -14.88
CA HIS A 217 1.82 10.34 -15.79
C HIS A 217 1.12 9.92 -17.10
N LEU A 218 0.11 10.67 -17.55
CA LEU A 218 -0.63 10.35 -18.78
C LEU A 218 0.24 10.38 -20.03
N ASP A 219 1.24 11.23 -20.06
CA ASP A 219 2.22 11.40 -21.14
C ASP A 219 3.28 10.29 -21.19
N ASP A 220 3.49 9.60 -20.06
CA ASP A 220 4.46 8.51 -19.93
C ASP A 220 3.86 7.13 -20.19
N ARG A 221 4.72 6.11 -20.32
CA ARG A 221 4.29 4.72 -20.33
C ARG A 221 3.89 4.28 -18.94
N VAL A 222 2.59 4.17 -18.70
CA VAL A 222 2.05 3.63 -17.45
C VAL A 222 1.83 2.13 -17.60
N SER A 223 2.61 1.33 -16.89
CA SER A 223 2.50 -0.13 -16.90
C SER A 223 1.50 -0.64 -15.84
N LEU A 224 0.96 -1.84 -16.06
CA LEU A 224 0.10 -2.51 -15.08
C LEU A 224 0.84 -2.76 -13.76
N THR A 225 2.13 -3.08 -13.84
CA THR A 225 2.98 -3.37 -12.67
C THR A 225 3.19 -2.11 -11.83
N GLU A 226 3.43 -0.95 -12.46
CA GLU A 226 3.54 0.33 -11.74
C GLU A 226 2.25 0.71 -11.04
N LEU A 227 1.10 0.62 -11.74
CA LEU A 227 -0.21 0.91 -11.14
C LEU A 227 -0.54 -0.04 -9.99
N ALA A 228 -0.20 -1.32 -10.14
CA ALA A 228 -0.32 -2.29 -9.08
C ALA A 228 0.58 -1.95 -7.89
N GLY A 229 1.81 -1.49 -8.14
CA GLY A 229 2.71 -0.97 -7.10
C GLY A 229 2.13 0.23 -6.35
N VAL A 230 1.55 1.21 -7.06
CA VAL A 230 0.88 2.37 -6.44
C VAL A 230 -0.29 1.94 -5.56
N ALA A 231 -1.05 0.94 -6.02
CA ALA A 231 -2.13 0.34 -5.23
C ALA A 231 -1.62 -0.63 -4.16
N CYS A 232 -0.33 -0.97 -4.23
CA CYS A 232 0.33 -1.99 -3.42
C CYS A 232 -0.38 -3.35 -3.47
N LEU A 233 -0.72 -3.76 -4.69
CA LEU A 233 -1.36 -5.03 -5.01
C LEU A 233 -0.51 -5.79 -6.04
N SER A 234 -0.68 -7.11 -6.14
CA SER A 234 -0.17 -7.82 -7.31
C SER A 234 -0.88 -7.34 -8.58
N PRO A 235 -0.24 -7.39 -9.76
CA PRO A 235 -0.88 -6.99 -11.02
C PRO A 235 -2.22 -7.68 -11.28
N TYR A 236 -2.35 -8.94 -10.90
CA TYR A 236 -3.58 -9.73 -11.02
C TYR A 236 -4.69 -9.19 -10.12
N HIS A 237 -4.41 -9.03 -8.82
CA HIS A 237 -5.38 -8.49 -7.85
C HIS A 237 -5.76 -7.05 -8.16
N PHE A 238 -4.77 -6.21 -8.50
CA PHE A 238 -5.02 -4.84 -8.91
C PHE A 238 -5.97 -4.78 -10.10
N SER A 239 -5.69 -5.52 -11.17
CA SER A 239 -6.52 -5.51 -12.39
C SER A 239 -7.98 -5.86 -12.10
N ARG A 240 -8.21 -6.88 -11.26
CA ARG A 240 -9.56 -7.32 -10.86
C ARG A 240 -10.26 -6.27 -9.99
N SER A 241 -9.60 -5.82 -8.92
CA SER A 241 -10.16 -4.86 -7.97
C SER A 241 -10.39 -3.48 -8.61
N PHE A 242 -9.49 -3.04 -9.48
CA PHE A 242 -9.64 -1.79 -10.22
C PHE A 242 -10.83 -1.86 -11.19
N LYS A 243 -10.97 -2.97 -11.96
CA LYS A 243 -12.11 -3.17 -12.84
C LYS A 243 -13.44 -3.19 -12.07
N GLN A 244 -13.44 -3.78 -10.88
CA GLN A 244 -14.63 -3.80 -10.04
C GLN A 244 -14.99 -2.41 -9.51
N ALA A 245 -13.99 -1.61 -9.13
CA ALA A 245 -14.19 -0.26 -8.59
C ALA A 245 -14.57 0.77 -9.67
N THR A 246 -14.02 0.64 -10.90
CA THR A 246 -14.19 1.63 -11.99
C THR A 246 -15.08 1.16 -13.14
N GLY A 247 -15.45 -0.12 -13.16
CA GLY A 247 -16.18 -0.75 -14.26
C GLY A 247 -15.31 -1.14 -15.45
N VAL A 248 -14.06 -0.67 -15.53
CA VAL A 248 -13.15 -0.91 -16.68
C VAL A 248 -11.77 -1.34 -16.20
N GLY A 249 -11.05 -2.11 -17.02
CA GLY A 249 -9.68 -2.50 -16.69
C GLY A 249 -8.71 -1.31 -16.70
N PRO A 250 -7.57 -1.42 -15.95
CA PRO A 250 -6.61 -0.32 -15.78
C PRO A 250 -6.10 0.27 -17.09
N GLN A 251 -5.67 -0.56 -18.04
CA GLN A 251 -5.18 -0.11 -19.33
C GLN A 251 -6.23 0.66 -20.15
N ARG A 252 -7.48 0.19 -20.10
CA ARG A 252 -8.60 0.86 -20.75
C ARG A 252 -8.92 2.19 -20.09
N TYR A 253 -8.83 2.24 -18.75
CA TYR A 253 -9.01 3.47 -17.99
C TYR A 253 -7.96 4.52 -18.38
N VAL A 254 -6.67 4.16 -18.39
CA VAL A 254 -5.59 5.06 -18.84
C VAL A 254 -5.87 5.58 -20.24
N MET A 255 -6.29 4.70 -21.16
CA MET A 255 -6.62 5.10 -22.54
C MET A 255 -7.79 6.09 -22.60
N GLN A 256 -8.82 5.88 -21.78
CA GLN A 256 -9.94 6.82 -21.68
C GLN A 256 -9.49 8.19 -21.16
N ARG A 257 -8.62 8.23 -20.13
CA ARG A 257 -8.08 9.50 -19.60
C ARG A 257 -7.24 10.23 -20.66
N ARG A 258 -6.42 9.52 -21.42
CA ARG A 258 -5.66 10.08 -22.54
C ARG A 258 -6.58 10.68 -23.62
N LEU A 259 -7.66 10.00 -23.95
CA LEU A 259 -8.65 10.52 -24.90
C LEU A 259 -9.32 11.80 -24.39
N GLU A 260 -9.70 11.85 -23.10
CA GLU A 260 -10.27 13.07 -22.52
C GLU A 260 -9.26 14.22 -22.50
N ARG A 261 -7.98 13.95 -22.17
CA ARG A 261 -6.91 14.95 -22.26
C ARG A 261 -6.75 15.47 -23.70
N ALA A 262 -6.75 14.58 -24.69
CA ALA A 262 -6.68 14.99 -26.10
C ALA A 262 -7.87 15.87 -26.53
N LYS A 263 -9.10 15.53 -26.10
CA LYS A 263 -10.28 16.36 -26.32
C LYS A 263 -10.16 17.74 -25.69
N THR A 264 -9.65 17.81 -24.47
CA THR A 264 -9.43 19.06 -23.75
C THR A 264 -8.40 19.93 -24.46
N LEU A 265 -7.27 19.36 -24.88
CA LEU A 265 -6.25 20.08 -25.64
C LEU A 265 -6.79 20.59 -27.00
N MET A 266 -7.62 19.81 -27.69
CA MET A 266 -8.26 20.24 -28.93
C MET A 266 -9.26 21.39 -28.76
N ARG A 267 -9.91 21.50 -27.58
CA ARG A 267 -10.81 22.62 -27.26
C ARG A 267 -10.04 23.89 -26.87
N GLN A 268 -8.92 23.74 -26.20
CA GLN A 268 -8.17 24.85 -25.59
C GLN A 268 -7.09 25.41 -26.50
N SER A 269 -6.70 24.70 -27.57
CA SER A 269 -5.61 25.11 -28.43
C SER A 269 -5.79 24.69 -29.90
N ASN A 270 -5.19 25.45 -30.81
CA ASN A 270 -5.09 25.12 -32.22
C ASN A 270 -3.77 24.38 -32.57
N GLN A 271 -3.14 23.77 -31.58
CA GLN A 271 -1.90 23.03 -31.77
C GLN A 271 -2.05 21.87 -32.75
N PRO A 272 -0.96 21.52 -33.50
CA PRO A 272 -0.98 20.39 -34.42
C PRO A 272 -1.43 19.09 -33.70
N LEU A 273 -2.18 18.23 -34.41
CA LEU A 273 -2.64 16.97 -33.86
C LEU A 273 -1.50 16.04 -33.42
N ALA A 274 -0.32 16.16 -34.06
CA ALA A 274 0.88 15.43 -33.64
C ALA A 274 1.36 15.86 -32.25
N PHE A 275 1.34 17.15 -31.96
CA PHE A 275 1.67 17.70 -30.64
C PHE A 275 0.65 17.26 -29.60
N ILE A 276 -0.66 17.36 -29.90
CA ILE A 276 -1.72 16.92 -29.00
C ILE A 276 -1.61 15.41 -28.72
N ALA A 277 -1.21 14.60 -29.71
CA ALA A 277 -1.00 13.18 -29.51
C ALA A 277 0.09 12.92 -28.45
N GLN A 278 1.21 13.60 -28.56
CA GLN A 278 2.32 13.48 -27.62
C GLN A 278 1.92 13.94 -26.22
N GLU A 279 1.35 15.14 -26.09
CA GLU A 279 0.91 15.69 -24.80
C GLU A 279 -0.19 14.88 -24.11
N ALA A 280 -0.97 14.13 -24.88
CA ALA A 280 -2.00 13.25 -24.36
C ALA A 280 -1.51 11.80 -24.11
N GLY A 281 -0.21 11.52 -24.33
CA GLY A 281 0.42 10.23 -24.05
C GLY A 281 0.20 9.17 -25.13
N PHE A 282 -0.11 9.56 -26.38
CA PHE A 282 -0.13 8.64 -27.52
C PHE A 282 1.25 8.56 -28.18
N VAL A 283 1.57 7.40 -28.72
CA VAL A 283 2.86 7.17 -29.39
C VAL A 283 3.10 8.16 -30.53
N ASP A 284 2.06 8.40 -31.34
CA ASP A 284 2.06 9.32 -32.47
C ASP A 284 0.63 9.74 -32.86
N GLN A 285 0.52 10.62 -33.86
CA GLN A 285 -0.76 11.09 -34.39
C GLN A 285 -1.60 9.96 -35.01
N SER A 286 -0.97 8.96 -35.60
CA SER A 286 -1.67 7.82 -36.23
C SER A 286 -2.33 6.96 -35.15
N HIS A 287 -1.63 6.70 -34.06
CA HIS A 287 -2.14 6.00 -32.91
C HIS A 287 -3.31 6.76 -32.27
N LEU A 288 -3.17 8.07 -32.03
CA LEU A 288 -4.28 8.91 -31.58
C LEU A 288 -5.48 8.80 -32.50
N THR A 289 -5.27 8.93 -33.82
CA THR A 289 -6.35 8.92 -34.83
C THR A 289 -7.08 7.58 -34.81
N TYR A 290 -6.35 6.47 -34.76
CA TYR A 290 -6.91 5.13 -34.72
C TYR A 290 -7.78 4.91 -33.45
N ILE A 291 -7.22 5.18 -32.29
CA ILE A 291 -7.92 5.00 -31.01
C ILE A 291 -9.12 5.95 -30.90
N PHE A 292 -8.93 7.23 -31.26
CA PHE A 292 -9.99 8.23 -31.19
C PHE A 292 -11.17 7.86 -32.09
N ARG A 293 -10.90 7.41 -33.34
CA ARG A 293 -11.97 6.95 -34.24
C ARG A 293 -12.68 5.71 -33.71
N ARG A 294 -11.94 4.78 -33.13
CA ARG A 294 -12.50 3.55 -32.55
C ARG A 294 -13.42 3.83 -31.38
N GLU A 295 -13.02 4.71 -30.47
CA GLU A 295 -13.74 4.96 -29.23
C GLU A 295 -14.80 6.07 -29.36
N ILE A 296 -14.61 7.05 -30.25
CA ILE A 296 -15.48 8.23 -30.42
C ILE A 296 -16.31 8.17 -31.70
N GLY A 297 -15.91 7.35 -32.68
CA GLY A 297 -16.61 7.19 -33.93
C GLY A 297 -16.18 8.18 -35.05
N VAL A 298 -15.46 9.25 -34.74
CA VAL A 298 -14.96 10.26 -35.68
C VAL A 298 -13.45 10.46 -35.52
N THR A 299 -12.81 11.03 -36.55
CA THR A 299 -11.38 11.36 -36.44
C THR A 299 -11.14 12.61 -35.59
N PRO A 300 -9.94 12.77 -34.96
CA PRO A 300 -9.60 13.96 -34.17
C PRO A 300 -9.79 15.27 -34.96
N GLY A 301 -9.43 15.27 -36.27
CA GLY A 301 -9.61 16.45 -37.13
C GLY A 301 -11.08 16.83 -37.34
N ARG A 302 -11.95 15.84 -37.57
CA ARG A 302 -13.40 16.09 -37.67
C ARG A 302 -13.99 16.53 -36.34
N TYR A 303 -13.56 15.93 -35.23
CA TYR A 303 -13.99 16.35 -33.91
C TYR A 303 -13.61 17.81 -33.63
N ARG A 304 -12.36 18.21 -33.91
CA ARG A 304 -11.92 19.60 -33.75
C ARG A 304 -12.75 20.56 -34.62
N ALA A 305 -12.97 20.23 -35.88
CA ALA A 305 -13.76 21.07 -36.79
C ALA A 305 -15.23 21.23 -36.33
N ALA A 306 -15.75 20.30 -35.56
CA ALA A 306 -17.13 20.36 -35.07
C ALA A 306 -17.25 21.15 -33.74
N ILE A 307 -16.14 21.47 -33.07
CA ILE A 307 -16.11 22.19 -31.77
C ILE A 307 -15.47 23.59 -31.90
N ALA A 308 -14.88 23.92 -33.05
CA ALA A 308 -14.37 25.24 -33.40
C ALA A 308 -15.52 26.16 -33.87
#